data_7fcb56b6cef8f6333404d0f126481639
#
_entry.id   7fcb56b6cef8f6333404d0f126481639
#
_cell.length_a   1.000
_cell.length_b   1.000
_cell.length_c   1.000
_cell.angle_alpha   90.00
_cell.angle_beta   90.00
_cell.angle_gamma   90.00
#
_symmetry.space_group_name_H-M   'P 1'
#
loop_
_entity.id
_entity.type
_entity.pdbx_description
1 polymer ?
#
loop_
_entity_poly.entity_id
_entity_poly.type
_entity_poly.pdbx_seq_one_letter_code
_entity_poly.pdbx_strand_id
1 'polypeptide(L)' 'MGNIRPTYIKRVAIELSKLYPNEFTDDYEHNKKMVSELTDVRSVLMRNRIAGYVTRYRQRMAA' A
#
# COMPACT_ATOMS: atom_id res chain seq x y z
N MET A 1 -9.10 -19.26 -5.13
CA MET A 1 -8.76 -18.86 -4.78
C MET A 1 -8.04 -17.86 -4.89
N GLY A 2 -8.03 -17.15 -4.47
CA GLY A 2 -7.57 -15.91 -4.38
C GLY A 2 -6.25 -15.66 -4.94
N ASN A 3 -6.17 -15.72 -6.15
CA ASN A 3 -4.92 -15.43 -6.80
C ASN A 3 -4.77 -13.92 -6.87
N ILE A 4 -4.18 -13.37 -5.84
CA ILE A 4 -3.87 -11.96 -5.84
C ILE A 4 -2.67 -11.77 -6.72
N ARG A 5 -2.88 -11.16 -7.85
CA ARG A 5 -1.80 -10.94 -8.81
C ARG A 5 -0.90 -9.81 -8.31
N PRO A 6 0.41 -9.94 -8.49
CA PRO A 6 1.33 -8.86 -8.13
C PRO A 6 0.97 -7.54 -8.81
N THR A 7 0.43 -7.60 -10.03
CA THR A 7 0.03 -6.41 -10.76
C THR A 7 -1.09 -5.66 -10.04
N TYR A 8 -2.02 -6.42 -9.47
CA TYR A 8 -3.14 -5.81 -8.76
C TYR A 8 -2.65 -5.05 -7.53
N ILE A 9 -1.76 -5.68 -6.77
CA ILE A 9 -1.21 -5.06 -5.57
C ILE A 9 -0.45 -3.79 -5.93
N LYS A 10 0.34 -3.87 -6.98
CA LYS A 10 1.11 -2.71 -7.45
C LYS A 10 0.18 -1.56 -7.83
N ARG A 11 -0.89 -1.88 -8.57
CA ARG A 11 -1.82 -0.86 -9.03
C ARG A 11 -2.51 -0.17 -7.85
N VAL A 12 -3.00 -0.97 -6.91
CA VAL A 12 -3.69 -0.41 -5.73
C VAL A 12 -2.75 0.47 -4.93
N ALA A 13 -1.51 0.02 -4.73
CA ALA A 13 -0.52 0.78 -3.97
C ALA A 13 -0.23 2.12 -4.62
N ILE A 14 -0.05 2.13 -5.94
CA ILE A 14 0.24 3.35 -6.66
C ILE A 14 -0.95 4.31 -6.60
N GLU A 15 -2.16 3.79 -6.78
CA GLU A 15 -3.35 4.60 -6.70
C GLU A 15 -3.53 5.24 -5.33
N LEU A 16 -3.29 4.46 -4.28
CA LEU A 16 -3.38 4.97 -2.92
C LEU A 16 -2.36 6.09 -2.70
N SER A 17 -1.15 5.90 -3.22
CA SER A 17 -0.11 6.92 -3.08
C SER A 17 -0.49 8.21 -3.78
N LYS A 18 -1.19 8.11 -4.91
CA LYS A 18 -1.60 9.28 -5.66
C LYS A 18 -2.80 9.97 -5.03
N LEU A 19 -3.74 9.18 -4.52
CA LEU A 19 -4.96 9.72 -3.92
C LEU A 19 -4.68 10.35 -2.55
N TYR A 20 -3.75 9.78 -1.82
CA TYR A 20 -3.45 10.23 -0.46
C TYR A 20 -1.96 10.51 -0.30
N PRO A 21 -1.43 11.50 -1.02
CA PRO A 21 0.02 11.72 -1.01
C PRO A 21 0.57 12.12 0.35
N ASN A 22 -0.27 12.66 1.23
CA ASN A 22 0.18 13.09 2.56
C ASN A 22 -0.06 12.06 3.63
N GLU A 23 -0.76 10.97 3.30
CA GLU A 23 -1.11 9.96 4.30
C GLU A 23 -0.08 8.84 4.36
N PHE A 24 0.67 8.63 3.30
CA PHE A 24 1.65 7.56 3.23
C PHE A 24 3.05 8.11 3.31
N THR A 25 3.91 7.41 4.04
CA THR A 25 5.30 7.83 4.24
C THR A 25 6.20 6.66 3.88
N ASP A 26 7.47 6.74 4.26
CA ASP A 26 8.40 5.64 4.06
C ASP A 26 8.41 4.70 5.27
N ASP A 27 7.47 4.86 6.20
CA ASP A 27 7.35 4.02 7.38
C ASP A 27 6.32 2.94 7.12
N TYR A 28 6.78 1.69 7.06
CA TYR A 28 5.92 0.55 6.77
C TYR A 28 4.80 0.40 7.80
N GLU A 29 5.12 0.55 9.08
CA GLU A 29 4.12 0.38 10.14
C GLU A 29 3.00 1.39 10.01
N HIS A 30 3.35 2.63 9.72
CA HIS A 30 2.37 3.68 9.52
C HIS A 30 1.53 3.39 8.28
N ASN A 31 2.18 2.99 7.19
CA ASN A 31 1.47 2.73 5.94
C ASN A 31 0.51 1.56 6.07
N LYS A 32 0.91 0.53 6.81
CA LYS A 32 0.06 -0.62 7.06
C LYS A 32 -1.24 -0.20 7.73
N LYS A 33 -1.13 0.68 8.70
CA LYS A 33 -2.28 1.19 9.42
C LYS A 33 -3.17 2.03 8.50
N MET A 34 -2.55 2.85 7.66
CA MET A 34 -3.31 3.70 6.74
C MET A 34 -4.04 2.88 5.68
N VAL A 35 -3.43 1.83 5.18
CA VAL A 35 -4.11 0.95 4.22
C VAL A 35 -5.36 0.37 4.88
N SER A 36 -5.24 -0.02 6.13
CA SER A 36 -6.36 -0.59 6.87
C SER A 36 -7.51 0.41 7.03
N GLU A 37 -7.19 1.69 7.19
CA GLU A 37 -8.20 2.72 7.39
C GLU A 37 -8.80 3.25 6.09
N LEU A 38 -8.00 3.29 5.04
CA LEU A 38 -8.42 3.90 3.79
C LEU A 38 -9.02 2.92 2.79
N THR A 39 -8.93 1.63 3.06
CA THR A 39 -9.47 0.63 2.14
C THR A 39 -10.31 -0.39 2.88
N ASP A 40 -11.05 -1.18 2.11
CA ASP A 40 -11.86 -2.26 2.66
C ASP A 40 -11.13 -3.58 2.66
N VAL A 41 -9.84 -3.57 2.51
CA VAL A 41 -9.07 -4.80 2.45
C VAL A 41 -9.14 -5.51 3.79
N ARG A 42 -9.73 -6.71 3.78
CA ARG A 42 -9.90 -7.48 5.00
C ARG A 42 -8.78 -8.47 5.24
N SER A 43 -8.11 -8.87 4.18
CA SER A 43 -7.01 -9.81 4.30
C SER A 43 -5.79 -9.12 4.87
N VAL A 44 -5.30 -9.64 5.99
CA VAL A 44 -4.09 -9.12 6.62
C VAL A 44 -2.90 -9.24 5.68
N LEU A 45 -2.83 -10.37 4.98
CA LEU A 45 -1.75 -10.62 4.05
C LEU A 45 -1.75 -9.60 2.91
N MET A 46 -2.93 -9.34 2.36
CA MET A 46 -3.06 -8.39 1.26
C MET A 46 -2.74 -6.97 1.73
N ARG A 47 -3.25 -6.60 2.90
CA ARG A 47 -2.97 -5.30 3.48
C ARG A 47 -1.47 -5.11 3.67
N ASN A 48 -0.80 -6.12 4.18
CA ASN A 48 0.64 -6.02 4.41
C ASN A 48 1.42 -5.88 3.11
N ARG A 49 0.99 -6.58 2.07
CA ARG A 49 1.65 -6.49 0.77
C ARG A 49 1.46 -5.12 0.14
N ILE A 50 0.25 -4.59 0.23
CA ILE A 50 -0.04 -3.26 -0.31
C ILE A 50 0.78 -2.22 0.43
N ALA A 51 0.82 -2.31 1.76
CA ALA A 51 1.59 -1.37 2.56
C ALA A 51 3.08 -1.47 2.25
N GLY A 52 3.58 -2.67 2.04
CA GLY A 52 4.98 -2.87 1.67
C GLY A 52 5.29 -2.22 0.33
N TYR A 53 4.39 -2.35 -0.61
CA TYR A 53 4.59 -1.76 -1.92
C TYR A 53 4.53 -0.24 -1.87
N VAL A 54 3.57 0.30 -1.11
CA VAL A 54 3.45 1.74 -0.94
C VAL A 54 4.73 2.30 -0.32
N THR A 55 5.24 1.62 0.71
CA THR A 55 6.45 2.04 1.38
C THR A 55 7.62 2.10 0.40
N ARG A 56 7.78 1.07 -0.42
CA ARG A 56 8.84 1.05 -1.41
C ARG A 56 8.67 2.16 -2.44
N TYR A 57 7.45 2.35 -2.87
CA TYR A 57 7.14 3.37 -3.87
C TYR A 57 7.51 4.75 -3.36
N ARG A 58 7.17 5.04 -2.11
CA ARG A 58 7.50 6.32 -1.50
C ARG A 58 9.01 6.48 -1.32
N GLN A 59 9.70 5.42 -0.94
CA GLN A 59 11.15 5.47 -0.80
C GLN A 59 11.82 5.79 -2.13
N ARG A 60 11.31 5.22 -3.22
CA ARG A 60 11.83 5.49 -4.54
C ARG A 60 11.64 6.95 -4.92
N MET A 61 10.47 7.49 -4.63
CA MET A 61 10.16 8.87 -4.99
C MET A 61 10.98 9.85 -4.18
N ALA A 62 11.35 9.47 -2.97
CA ALA A 62 12.14 10.34 -2.11
C ALA A 62 13.61 10.34 -2.48
N ALA A 63 14.06 9.34 -3.20
CA ALA A 63 15.48 9.19 -3.54
C ALA A 63 15.95 10.17 -4.63
#